data_e4faaa27e18458573350d9e823ee5418
#
_entry.id   e4faaa27e18458573350d9e823ee5418
#
_cell.length_a   1.000
_cell.length_b   1.000
_cell.length_c   1.000
_cell.angle_alpha   90.00
_cell.angle_beta   90.00
_cell.angle_gamma   90.00
#
_symmetry.space_group_name_H-M   'P 1'
#
loop_
_entity.id
_entity.type
_entity.pdbx_description
1 polymer ?
#
loop_
_entity_poly.entity_id
_entity_poly.type
_entity_poly.pdbx_seq_one_letter_code
_entity_poly.pdbx_strand_id
1 'polypeptide(L)'
;MKDSLILLSGGMDSVSLLYENYPSIALAVTFDYGSKHKGKEIECARYHCESMGIEHIIVPLSFMHEYFKSSLLEGGEEIPDGHYAAENMKSTVVPFRNGIMLSICIGLAESRGLKKVFLANHAGDHYIYPDCRPDFIHAMNDAAYNGTFERIQIVTPFLNSTKADIACTGEIFGVDFTKTWSCYKGGDVHCGTCGTCVERKEAFKEAGITDPTIYKQ
;
A
#
# COMPACT_ATOMS: atom_id res chain seq x y z
N MET A 1 18.07 -9.90 -12.15
CA MET A 1 18.38 -10.53 -10.83
C MET A 1 17.33 -10.02 -9.87
N LYS A 2 16.72 -10.90 -9.06
CA LYS A 2 15.75 -10.47 -8.04
C LYS A 2 16.51 -9.90 -6.84
N ASP A 3 16.59 -8.59 -6.73
CA ASP A 3 17.40 -7.86 -5.74
C ASP A 3 16.58 -6.86 -4.90
N SER A 4 15.26 -6.96 -4.97
CA SER A 4 14.37 -5.95 -4.42
C SER A 4 13.32 -6.55 -3.48
N LEU A 5 12.92 -5.78 -2.47
CA LEU A 5 11.80 -6.02 -1.57
C LEU A 5 10.66 -5.08 -1.95
N ILE A 6 9.41 -5.53 -1.87
CA ILE A 6 8.22 -4.68 -2.02
C ILE A 6 7.38 -4.68 -0.75
N LEU A 7 6.95 -3.49 -0.31
CA LEU A 7 5.90 -3.33 0.69
C LEU A 7 4.55 -3.54 -0.01
N LEU A 8 3.87 -4.65 0.30
CA LEU A 8 2.68 -5.12 -0.39
C LEU A 8 1.48 -5.14 0.57
N SER A 9 0.52 -4.24 0.37
CA SER A 9 -0.71 -4.23 1.18
C SER A 9 -1.81 -5.17 0.64
N GLY A 10 -1.75 -5.54 -0.64
CA GLY A 10 -2.86 -6.22 -1.33
C GLY A 10 -3.90 -5.24 -1.91
N GLY A 11 -3.70 -3.93 -1.74
CA GLY A 11 -4.45 -2.88 -2.41
C GLY A 11 -4.01 -2.72 -3.87
N MET A 12 -4.87 -2.09 -4.69
CA MET A 12 -4.65 -1.96 -6.13
C MET A 12 -3.29 -1.32 -6.48
N ASP A 13 -2.82 -0.34 -5.69
CA ASP A 13 -1.57 0.37 -5.99
C ASP A 13 -0.35 -0.52 -5.80
N SER A 14 -0.26 -1.17 -4.64
CA SER A 14 0.87 -2.04 -4.31
C SER A 14 0.90 -3.29 -5.20
N VAL A 15 -0.27 -3.80 -5.61
CA VAL A 15 -0.37 -4.92 -6.54
C VAL A 15 0.02 -4.49 -7.95
N SER A 16 -0.43 -3.33 -8.43
CA SER A 16 -0.01 -2.80 -9.74
C SER A 16 1.51 -2.58 -9.79
N LEU A 17 2.09 -2.05 -8.70
CA LEU A 17 3.55 -1.89 -8.57
C LEU A 17 4.28 -3.24 -8.60
N LEU A 18 3.73 -4.27 -7.93
CA LEU A 18 4.27 -5.62 -7.93
C LEU A 18 4.34 -6.19 -9.35
N TYR A 19 3.24 -6.09 -10.10
CA TYR A 19 3.16 -6.64 -11.46
C TYR A 19 4.12 -5.93 -12.42
N GLU A 20 4.19 -4.59 -12.37
CA GLU A 20 5.12 -3.80 -13.18
C GLU A 20 6.59 -4.17 -12.91
N ASN A 21 6.94 -4.43 -11.64
CA ASN A 21 8.33 -4.62 -11.22
C ASN A 21 8.68 -6.08 -10.87
N TYR A 22 7.79 -7.04 -11.17
CA TYR A 22 7.92 -8.45 -10.84
C TYR A 22 9.31 -9.06 -11.10
N PRO A 23 10.00 -8.77 -12.23
CA PRO A 23 11.29 -9.38 -12.51
C PRO A 23 12.39 -9.06 -11.49
N SER A 24 12.25 -7.97 -10.75
CA SER A 24 13.21 -7.52 -9.72
C SER A 24 12.84 -7.93 -8.30
N ILE A 25 11.58 -8.30 -8.04
CA ILE A 25 11.08 -8.56 -6.68
C ILE A 25 11.47 -9.96 -6.22
N ALA A 26 12.24 -10.03 -5.14
CA ALA A 26 12.63 -11.25 -4.44
C ALA A 26 11.71 -11.54 -3.25
N LEU A 27 11.25 -10.50 -2.56
CA LEU A 27 10.52 -10.60 -1.31
C LEU A 27 9.36 -9.59 -1.28
N ALA A 28 8.16 -10.04 -0.93
CA ALA A 28 7.04 -9.18 -0.59
C ALA A 28 6.81 -9.17 0.93
N VAL A 29 6.55 -7.99 1.50
CA VAL A 29 6.30 -7.81 2.94
C VAL A 29 4.95 -7.16 3.13
N THR A 30 4.07 -7.83 3.86
CA THR A 30 2.78 -7.30 4.31
C THR A 30 2.82 -7.09 5.82
N PHE A 31 2.21 -6.01 6.30
CA PHE A 31 2.18 -5.71 7.72
C PHE A 31 0.80 -5.92 8.32
N ASP A 32 0.71 -6.70 9.40
CA ASP A 32 -0.47 -6.75 10.28
C ASP A 32 -0.28 -5.73 11.42
N TYR A 33 -0.83 -4.53 11.23
CA TYR A 33 -0.76 -3.44 12.22
C TYR A 33 -2.10 -3.23 12.95
N GLY A 34 -3.03 -4.18 12.85
CA GLY A 34 -4.33 -4.14 13.49
C GLY A 34 -5.34 -3.25 12.76
N SER A 35 -5.24 -3.10 11.43
CA SER A 35 -6.26 -2.39 10.66
C SER A 35 -7.56 -3.19 10.57
N LYS A 36 -8.70 -2.48 10.48
CA LYS A 36 -10.04 -3.08 10.36
C LYS A 36 -10.22 -3.96 9.12
N HIS A 37 -9.38 -3.77 8.10
CA HIS A 37 -9.42 -4.46 6.80
C HIS A 37 -8.23 -5.42 6.57
N LYS A 38 -7.36 -5.61 7.57
CA LYS A 38 -6.13 -6.43 7.47
C LYS A 38 -6.32 -7.81 6.87
N GLY A 39 -7.41 -8.50 7.24
CA GLY A 39 -7.66 -9.86 6.76
C GLY A 39 -7.79 -9.93 5.24
N LYS A 40 -8.53 -8.98 4.64
CA LYS A 40 -8.71 -8.90 3.19
C LYS A 40 -7.46 -8.46 2.46
N GLU A 41 -6.72 -7.49 3.02
CA GLU A 41 -5.44 -7.07 2.45
C GLU A 41 -4.43 -8.22 2.41
N ILE A 42 -4.27 -8.93 3.52
CA ILE A 42 -3.36 -10.08 3.62
C ILE A 42 -3.78 -11.21 2.66
N GLU A 43 -5.10 -11.49 2.54
CA GLU A 43 -5.63 -12.48 1.60
C GLU A 43 -5.26 -12.12 0.15
N CYS A 44 -5.48 -10.88 -0.26
CA CYS A 44 -5.14 -10.39 -1.60
C CYS A 44 -3.62 -10.42 -1.85
N ALA A 45 -2.82 -9.93 -0.91
CA ALA A 45 -1.36 -9.95 -1.03
C ALA A 45 -0.83 -11.38 -1.19
N ARG A 46 -1.34 -12.32 -0.40
CA ARG A 46 -0.97 -13.74 -0.49
C ARG A 46 -1.32 -14.33 -1.85
N TYR A 47 -2.53 -14.09 -2.35
CA TYR A 47 -2.97 -14.56 -3.66
C TYR A 47 -1.98 -14.17 -4.77
N HIS A 48 -1.59 -12.89 -4.83
CA HIS A 48 -0.67 -12.42 -5.86
C HIS A 48 0.74 -12.98 -5.70
N CYS A 49 1.25 -13.08 -4.48
CA CYS A 49 2.56 -13.66 -4.21
C CYS A 49 2.62 -15.15 -4.61
N GLU A 50 1.59 -15.93 -4.23
CA GLU A 50 1.50 -17.35 -4.59
C GLU A 50 1.41 -17.55 -6.10
N SER A 51 0.56 -16.76 -6.80
CA SER A 51 0.40 -16.84 -8.25
C SER A 51 1.68 -16.52 -9.03
N MET A 52 2.55 -15.67 -8.46
CA MET A 52 3.79 -15.21 -9.10
C MET A 52 5.04 -15.92 -8.55
N GLY A 53 4.91 -16.83 -7.58
CA GLY A 53 6.04 -17.54 -6.96
C GLY A 53 7.00 -16.60 -6.25
N ILE A 54 6.48 -15.59 -5.53
CA ILE A 54 7.26 -14.63 -4.75
C ILE A 54 7.23 -15.02 -3.28
N GLU A 55 8.39 -15.00 -2.61
CA GLU A 55 8.45 -15.17 -1.16
C GLU A 55 7.63 -14.06 -0.50
N HIS A 56 6.71 -14.44 0.40
CA HIS A 56 5.83 -13.50 1.09
C HIS A 56 5.94 -13.67 2.60
N ILE A 57 6.24 -12.59 3.32
CA ILE A 57 6.23 -12.58 4.77
C ILE A 57 5.21 -11.59 5.31
N ILE A 58 4.59 -11.95 6.44
CA ILE A 58 3.66 -11.10 7.16
C ILE A 58 4.33 -10.70 8.47
N VAL A 59 4.53 -9.40 8.68
CA VAL A 59 5.18 -8.85 9.87
C VAL A 59 4.11 -8.27 10.80
N PRO A 60 3.94 -8.81 12.02
CA PRO A 60 3.00 -8.26 12.98
C PRO A 60 3.54 -6.98 13.62
N LEU A 61 2.70 -5.93 13.67
CA LEU A 61 2.97 -4.67 14.33
C LEU A 61 1.85 -4.38 15.37
N SER A 62 1.60 -5.34 16.26
CA SER A 62 0.49 -5.28 17.23
C SER A 62 0.53 -4.04 18.13
N PHE A 63 1.70 -3.50 18.43
CA PHE A 63 1.85 -2.28 19.22
C PHE A 63 1.14 -1.07 18.57
N MET A 64 0.94 -1.06 17.24
CA MET A 64 0.32 0.10 16.58
C MET A 64 -1.16 0.24 16.95
N HIS A 65 -1.92 -0.84 17.04
CA HIS A 65 -3.31 -0.75 17.47
C HIS A 65 -3.47 -0.58 18.99
N GLU A 66 -2.44 -0.96 19.77
CA GLU A 66 -2.45 -0.79 21.22
C GLU A 66 -2.14 0.66 21.66
N TYR A 67 -1.23 1.33 20.95
CA TYR A 67 -0.70 2.63 21.39
C TYR A 67 -1.06 3.79 20.46
N PHE A 68 -1.45 3.55 19.21
CA PHE A 68 -1.79 4.62 18.26
C PHE A 68 -3.29 4.82 18.15
N LYS A 69 -3.69 6.03 17.79
CA LYS A 69 -5.09 6.40 17.56
C LYS A 69 -5.32 6.67 16.09
N SER A 70 -6.23 5.93 15.48
CA SER A 70 -6.71 6.15 14.11
C SER A 70 -8.04 5.43 13.92
N SER A 71 -8.92 5.97 13.08
CA SER A 71 -10.15 5.29 12.68
C SER A 71 -9.91 4.02 11.86
N LEU A 72 -8.70 3.86 11.26
CA LEU A 72 -8.34 2.63 10.55
C LEU A 72 -8.06 1.44 11.47
N LEU A 73 -7.67 1.69 12.73
CA LEU A 73 -7.25 0.64 13.66
C LEU A 73 -8.46 -0.02 14.34
N GLU A 74 -8.31 -1.30 14.70
CA GLU A 74 -9.29 -2.01 15.52
C GLU A 74 -9.51 -1.25 16.84
N GLY A 75 -10.77 -1.10 17.25
CA GLY A 75 -11.13 -0.27 18.41
C GLY A 75 -11.15 1.24 18.15
N GLY A 76 -10.74 1.72 16.99
CA GLY A 76 -10.83 3.14 16.61
C GLY A 76 -12.26 3.55 16.20
N GLU A 77 -12.47 4.87 16.04
CA GLU A 77 -13.73 5.46 15.62
C GLU A 77 -14.20 4.92 14.25
N GLU A 78 -15.46 5.22 13.88
CA GLU A 78 -15.98 4.86 12.56
C GLU A 78 -15.17 5.50 11.43
N ILE A 79 -14.99 4.73 10.35
CA ILE A 79 -14.32 5.22 9.16
C ILE A 79 -15.27 6.16 8.42
N PRO A 80 -14.85 7.40 8.14
CA PRO A 80 -15.72 8.38 7.49
C PRO A 80 -16.08 7.97 6.06
N ASP A 81 -17.26 8.39 5.64
CA ASP A 81 -17.70 8.33 4.26
C ASP A 81 -17.34 9.64 3.53
N GLY A 82 -17.30 9.59 2.21
CA GLY A 82 -17.10 10.74 1.35
C GLY A 82 -15.83 10.69 0.52
N HIS A 83 -15.46 11.82 -0.07
CA HIS A 83 -14.31 11.92 -0.96
C HIS A 83 -12.98 11.75 -0.21
N TYR A 84 -12.01 11.07 -0.83
CA TYR A 84 -10.71 10.76 -0.23
C TYR A 84 -9.93 11.99 0.27
N ALA A 85 -10.01 13.11 -0.44
CA ALA A 85 -9.36 14.37 -0.06
C ALA A 85 -10.14 15.20 0.98
N ALA A 86 -11.25 14.71 1.52
CA ALA A 86 -12.03 15.45 2.52
C ALA A 86 -11.29 15.56 3.86
N GLU A 87 -11.48 16.66 4.58
CA GLU A 87 -10.76 16.93 5.83
C GLU A 87 -11.01 15.89 6.92
N ASN A 88 -12.20 15.27 6.93
CA ASN A 88 -12.55 14.19 7.85
C ASN A 88 -11.69 12.93 7.66
N MET A 89 -11.03 12.76 6.50
CA MET A 89 -10.11 11.65 6.25
C MET A 89 -8.83 11.73 7.10
N LYS A 90 -8.53 12.86 7.73
CA LYS A 90 -7.41 12.97 8.68
C LYS A 90 -7.52 12.00 9.85
N SER A 91 -8.75 11.59 10.24
CA SER A 91 -8.96 10.56 11.27
C SER A 91 -8.41 9.18 10.87
N THR A 92 -8.22 8.93 9.57
CA THR A 92 -7.66 7.68 9.04
C THR A 92 -6.13 7.61 9.08
N VAL A 93 -5.47 8.72 9.40
CA VAL A 93 -4.00 8.74 9.51
C VAL A 93 -3.55 7.86 10.68
N VAL A 94 -2.77 6.82 10.38
CA VAL A 94 -2.01 6.08 11.40
C VAL A 94 -0.65 6.77 11.51
N PRO A 95 -0.31 7.34 12.69
CA PRO A 95 0.88 8.19 12.82
C PRO A 95 2.17 7.51 12.35
N PHE A 96 2.87 8.15 11.41
CA PHE A 96 4.19 7.73 10.92
C PHE A 96 4.24 6.27 10.41
N ARG A 97 3.10 5.73 9.92
CA ARG A 97 2.97 4.33 9.55
C ARG A 97 3.98 3.91 8.48
N ASN A 98 4.09 4.68 7.40
CA ASN A 98 5.02 4.37 6.31
C ASN A 98 6.48 4.46 6.77
N GLY A 99 6.81 5.40 7.66
CA GLY A 99 8.15 5.50 8.23
C GLY A 99 8.55 4.26 9.02
N ILE A 100 7.64 3.74 9.87
CA ILE A 100 7.86 2.52 10.64
C ILE A 100 8.01 1.31 9.70
N MET A 101 7.08 1.14 8.77
CA MET A 101 7.08 0.02 7.82
C MET A 101 8.33 0.04 6.92
N LEU A 102 8.71 1.22 6.39
CA LEU A 102 9.93 1.38 5.60
C LEU A 102 11.17 1.05 6.40
N SER A 103 11.27 1.48 7.67
CA SER A 103 12.42 1.18 8.52
C SER A 103 12.63 -0.34 8.70
N ILE A 104 11.53 -1.09 8.87
CA ILE A 104 11.58 -2.55 8.97
C ILE A 104 11.96 -3.17 7.62
N CYS A 105 11.37 -2.69 6.51
CA CYS A 105 11.68 -3.17 5.16
C CYS A 105 13.15 -2.92 4.80
N ILE A 106 13.72 -1.78 5.18
CA ILE A 106 15.14 -1.44 4.97
C ILE A 106 16.02 -2.45 5.70
N GLY A 107 15.76 -2.70 6.99
CA GLY A 107 16.51 -3.69 7.77
C GLY A 107 16.38 -5.11 7.23
N LEU A 108 15.18 -5.50 6.78
CA LEU A 108 14.96 -6.80 6.13
C LEU A 108 15.70 -6.91 4.79
N ALA A 109 15.68 -5.85 3.96
CA ALA A 109 16.39 -5.81 2.70
C ALA A 109 17.89 -5.98 2.92
N GLU A 110 18.49 -5.26 3.85
CA GLU A 110 19.91 -5.39 4.20
C GLU A 110 20.24 -6.80 4.70
N SER A 111 19.44 -7.33 5.62
CA SER A 111 19.61 -8.69 6.17
C SER A 111 19.55 -9.79 5.09
N ARG A 112 18.86 -9.56 3.99
CA ARG A 112 18.67 -10.49 2.87
C ARG A 112 19.60 -10.18 1.68
N GLY A 113 20.49 -9.18 1.77
CA GLY A 113 21.38 -8.76 0.69
C GLY A 113 20.65 -8.14 -0.50
N LEU A 114 19.43 -7.62 -0.28
CA LEU A 114 18.65 -6.90 -1.28
C LEU A 114 19.10 -5.43 -1.35
N LYS A 115 18.83 -4.76 -2.45
CA LYS A 115 19.32 -3.40 -2.73
C LYS A 115 18.23 -2.33 -2.74
N LYS A 116 16.98 -2.74 -2.91
CA LYS A 116 15.87 -1.80 -3.11
C LYS A 116 14.65 -2.19 -2.29
N VAL A 117 13.93 -1.17 -1.84
CA VAL A 117 12.61 -1.28 -1.20
C VAL A 117 11.61 -0.50 -2.02
N PHE A 118 10.63 -1.19 -2.61
CA PHE A 118 9.55 -0.58 -3.39
C PHE A 118 8.36 -0.20 -2.50
N LEU A 119 7.83 1.01 -2.70
CA LEU A 119 6.64 1.54 -2.05
C LEU A 119 5.71 2.19 -3.09
N ALA A 120 4.41 1.89 -3.01
CA ALA A 120 3.38 2.34 -3.95
C ALA A 120 2.58 3.55 -3.45
N ASN A 121 3.25 4.57 -2.89
CA ASN A 121 2.61 5.84 -2.60
C ASN A 121 2.44 6.68 -3.87
N HIS A 122 1.39 7.49 -3.94
CA HIS A 122 1.03 8.26 -5.13
C HIS A 122 0.64 9.71 -4.81
N ALA A 123 0.43 10.53 -5.84
CA ALA A 123 0.17 11.96 -5.68
C ALA A 123 -1.07 12.28 -4.82
N GLY A 124 -2.14 11.48 -4.91
CA GLY A 124 -3.35 11.64 -4.10
C GLY A 124 -3.13 11.51 -2.59
N ASP A 125 -2.16 10.70 -2.18
CA ASP A 125 -1.83 10.48 -0.77
C ASP A 125 -1.21 11.72 -0.10
N HIS A 126 -0.52 12.58 -0.86
CA HIS A 126 0.24 13.70 -0.33
C HIS A 126 -0.60 14.71 0.44
N TYR A 127 -1.88 14.81 0.10
CA TYR A 127 -2.79 15.76 0.72
C TYR A 127 -3.08 15.41 2.19
N ILE A 128 -3.29 14.11 2.48
CA ILE A 128 -3.71 13.65 3.80
C ILE A 128 -2.56 13.06 4.60
N TYR A 129 -1.67 12.27 3.96
CA TYR A 129 -0.65 11.48 4.63
C TYR A 129 0.73 12.14 4.51
N PRO A 130 1.24 12.76 5.59
CA PRO A 130 2.55 13.42 5.55
C PRO A 130 3.70 12.49 5.15
N ASP A 131 3.60 11.20 5.55
CA ASP A 131 4.59 10.16 5.30
C ASP A 131 4.45 9.49 3.92
N CYS A 132 3.67 10.10 3.01
CA CYS A 132 3.62 9.80 1.57
C CYS A 132 4.25 10.90 0.71
N ARG A 133 4.56 12.05 1.28
CA ARG A 133 5.04 13.23 0.52
C ARG A 133 6.45 13.04 -0.02
N PRO A 134 6.79 13.68 -1.15
CA PRO A 134 8.13 13.59 -1.75
C PRO A 134 9.27 13.90 -0.78
N ASP A 135 9.16 14.98 0.00
CA ASP A 135 10.19 15.39 0.97
C ASP A 135 10.44 14.32 2.02
N PHE A 136 9.37 13.67 2.52
CA PHE A 136 9.49 12.56 3.45
C PHE A 136 10.21 11.36 2.81
N ILE A 137 9.79 11.00 1.60
CA ILE A 137 10.39 9.86 0.88
C ILE A 137 11.88 10.12 0.59
N HIS A 138 12.25 11.32 0.17
CA HIS A 138 13.65 11.68 -0.06
C HIS A 138 14.46 11.57 1.23
N ALA A 139 13.96 12.11 2.35
CA ALA A 139 14.64 12.03 3.64
C ALA A 139 14.81 10.57 4.12
N MET A 140 13.78 9.74 3.96
CA MET A 140 13.83 8.30 4.28
C MET A 140 14.82 7.56 3.38
N ASN A 141 14.86 7.89 2.08
CA ASN A 141 15.83 7.31 1.16
C ASN A 141 17.27 7.68 1.55
N ASP A 142 17.53 8.94 1.90
CA ASP A 142 18.84 9.37 2.38
C ASP A 142 19.23 8.66 3.67
N ALA A 143 18.30 8.50 4.61
CA ALA A 143 18.52 7.75 5.83
C ALA A 143 18.85 6.28 5.56
N ALA A 144 18.09 5.62 4.66
CA ALA A 144 18.33 4.24 4.24
C ALA A 144 19.71 4.09 3.58
N TYR A 145 20.01 4.93 2.61
CA TYR A 145 21.27 4.90 1.85
C TYR A 145 22.49 5.11 2.74
N ASN A 146 22.43 6.06 3.67
CA ASN A 146 23.55 6.38 4.56
C ASN A 146 23.61 5.46 5.78
N GLY A 147 22.49 4.88 6.21
CA GLY A 147 22.36 4.06 7.40
C GLY A 147 22.56 2.56 7.18
N THR A 148 22.80 2.11 5.95
CA THR A 148 23.01 0.68 5.61
C THR A 148 24.33 0.46 4.87
N PHE A 149 24.97 -0.69 5.12
CA PHE A 149 26.18 -1.09 4.37
C PHE A 149 25.91 -1.29 2.89
N GLU A 150 24.73 -1.85 2.57
CA GLU A 150 24.30 -2.17 1.22
C GLU A 150 23.78 -0.94 0.45
N ARG A 151 23.71 0.22 1.11
CA ARG A 151 23.20 1.48 0.54
C ARG A 151 21.81 1.31 -0.07
N ILE A 152 20.90 0.77 0.73
CA ILE A 152 19.53 0.46 0.33
C ILE A 152 18.85 1.71 -0.24
N GLN A 153 18.14 1.54 -1.36
CA GLN A 153 17.38 2.60 -2.01
C GLN A 153 15.88 2.37 -1.87
N ILE A 154 15.13 3.43 -1.56
CA ILE A 154 13.68 3.42 -1.63
C ILE A 154 13.26 3.82 -3.05
N VAL A 155 12.40 3.02 -3.66
CA VAL A 155 11.94 3.20 -5.05
C VAL A 155 10.43 3.41 -5.04
N THR A 156 9.99 4.55 -5.54
CA THR A 156 8.57 4.97 -5.53
C THR A 156 8.13 5.43 -6.93
N PRO A 157 7.93 4.49 -7.87
CA PRO A 157 7.62 4.85 -9.26
C PRO A 157 6.34 5.68 -9.40
N PHE A 158 5.36 5.46 -8.52
CA PHE A 158 4.07 6.12 -8.56
C PHE A 158 4.00 7.45 -7.81
N LEU A 159 5.12 7.94 -7.24
CA LEU A 159 5.14 9.12 -6.37
C LEU A 159 4.40 10.33 -6.94
N ASN A 160 4.49 10.56 -8.25
CA ASN A 160 3.83 11.65 -8.96
C ASN A 160 2.68 11.19 -9.87
N SER A 161 2.28 9.92 -9.82
CA SER A 161 1.19 9.36 -10.62
C SER A 161 -0.16 9.64 -9.99
N THR A 162 -1.18 9.74 -10.82
CA THR A 162 -2.58 9.72 -10.35
C THR A 162 -3.02 8.27 -10.08
N LYS A 163 -4.12 8.13 -9.36
CA LYS A 163 -4.72 6.80 -9.14
C LYS A 163 -5.20 6.16 -10.46
N ALA A 164 -5.62 6.98 -11.42
CA ALA A 164 -6.00 6.52 -12.77
C ALA A 164 -4.80 5.96 -13.54
N ASP A 165 -3.62 6.61 -13.45
CA ASP A 165 -2.38 6.10 -14.05
C ASP A 165 -2.01 4.73 -13.48
N ILE A 166 -2.19 4.53 -12.17
CA ILE A 166 -1.94 3.26 -11.49
C ILE A 166 -2.93 2.18 -11.97
N ALA A 167 -4.22 2.53 -12.14
CA ALA A 167 -5.19 1.60 -12.71
C ALA A 167 -4.83 1.19 -14.14
N CYS A 168 -4.41 2.15 -14.99
CA CYS A 168 -3.89 1.86 -16.33
C CYS A 168 -2.66 0.94 -16.29
N THR A 169 -1.72 1.21 -15.41
CA THR A 169 -0.53 0.37 -15.23
C THR A 169 -0.92 -1.06 -14.87
N GLY A 170 -1.82 -1.23 -13.89
CA GLY A 170 -2.29 -2.55 -13.49
C GLY A 170 -2.99 -3.31 -14.64
N GLU A 171 -3.81 -2.63 -15.44
CA GLU A 171 -4.46 -3.21 -16.63
C GLU A 171 -3.42 -3.67 -17.65
N ILE A 172 -2.43 -2.83 -17.98
CA ILE A 172 -1.36 -3.15 -18.93
C ILE A 172 -0.57 -4.39 -18.50
N PHE A 173 -0.28 -4.52 -17.21
CA PHE A 173 0.48 -5.64 -16.66
C PHE A 173 -0.38 -6.85 -16.28
N GLY A 174 -1.69 -6.80 -16.51
CA GLY A 174 -2.62 -7.93 -16.33
C GLY A 174 -2.97 -8.22 -14.88
N VAL A 175 -3.11 -7.19 -14.05
CA VAL A 175 -3.57 -7.33 -12.66
C VAL A 175 -5.02 -7.82 -12.62
N ASP A 176 -5.27 -8.89 -11.88
CA ASP A 176 -6.64 -9.28 -11.51
C ASP A 176 -7.15 -8.38 -10.38
N PHE A 177 -7.79 -7.27 -10.76
CA PHE A 177 -8.34 -6.32 -9.80
C PHE A 177 -9.47 -6.88 -8.93
N THR A 178 -10.08 -8.04 -9.27
CA THR A 178 -11.03 -8.73 -8.38
C THR A 178 -10.34 -9.27 -7.12
N LYS A 179 -9.03 -9.42 -7.16
CA LYS A 179 -8.15 -9.89 -6.09
C LYS A 179 -7.37 -8.77 -5.40
N THR A 180 -7.86 -7.53 -5.48
CA THR A 180 -7.30 -6.39 -4.75
C THR A 180 -8.31 -5.80 -3.80
N TRP A 181 -7.86 -5.29 -2.64
CA TRP A 181 -8.75 -4.74 -1.63
C TRP A 181 -8.48 -3.26 -1.38
N SER A 182 -9.53 -2.42 -1.44
CA SER A 182 -9.42 -0.97 -1.17
C SER A 182 -10.26 -0.51 0.03
N CYS A 183 -11.32 -1.22 0.39
CA CYS A 183 -12.28 -0.77 1.39
C CYS A 183 -11.70 -0.72 2.81
N TYR A 184 -11.62 0.47 3.40
CA TYR A 184 -11.16 0.66 4.77
C TYR A 184 -12.10 0.08 5.83
N LYS A 185 -13.42 -0.04 5.54
CA LYS A 185 -14.40 -0.58 6.49
C LYS A 185 -14.31 -2.10 6.66
N GLY A 186 -13.52 -2.79 5.81
CA GLY A 186 -13.47 -4.25 5.82
C GLY A 186 -14.77 -4.92 5.39
N GLY A 187 -15.04 -6.13 5.90
CA GLY A 187 -16.21 -6.93 5.54
C GLY A 187 -15.96 -7.83 4.32
N ASP A 188 -17.04 -8.39 3.74
CA ASP A 188 -16.95 -9.36 2.64
C ASP A 188 -16.94 -8.72 1.26
N VAL A 189 -17.54 -7.52 1.14
CA VAL A 189 -17.60 -6.72 -0.08
C VAL A 189 -17.26 -5.26 0.22
N HIS A 190 -16.79 -4.55 -0.76
CA HIS A 190 -16.46 -3.12 -0.63
C HIS A 190 -17.71 -2.30 -0.27
N CYS A 191 -17.60 -1.37 0.68
CA CYS A 191 -18.76 -0.57 1.11
C CYS A 191 -19.26 0.41 0.04
N GLY A 192 -18.38 0.84 -0.87
CA GLY A 192 -18.70 1.78 -1.94
C GLY A 192 -18.79 3.26 -1.53
N THR A 193 -18.64 3.59 -0.22
CA THR A 193 -18.88 4.93 0.34
C THR A 193 -17.69 5.54 1.08
N CYS A 194 -16.76 4.73 1.62
CA CYS A 194 -15.56 5.26 2.26
C CYS A 194 -14.61 5.88 1.20
N GLY A 195 -13.72 6.76 1.66
CA GLY A 195 -12.85 7.54 0.78
C GLY A 195 -12.11 6.71 -0.27
N THR A 196 -11.52 5.59 0.13
CA THR A 196 -10.78 4.71 -0.80
C THR A 196 -11.69 3.96 -1.78
N CYS A 197 -12.94 3.66 -1.43
CA CYS A 197 -13.91 3.10 -2.38
C CYS A 197 -14.34 4.15 -3.42
N VAL A 198 -14.53 5.39 -2.98
CA VAL A 198 -14.87 6.52 -3.88
C VAL A 198 -13.71 6.76 -4.84
N GLU A 199 -12.50 6.91 -4.31
CA GLU A 199 -11.28 7.12 -5.09
C GLU A 199 -11.04 5.98 -6.11
N ARG A 200 -11.25 4.72 -5.70
CA ARG A 200 -11.14 3.58 -6.62
C ARG A 200 -12.11 3.70 -7.80
N LYS A 201 -13.39 3.99 -7.54
CA LYS A 201 -14.40 4.18 -8.59
C LYS A 201 -14.02 5.30 -9.55
N GLU A 202 -13.55 6.42 -9.01
CA GLU A 202 -13.10 7.57 -9.80
C GLU A 202 -11.88 7.21 -10.66
N ALA A 203 -10.89 6.53 -10.09
CA ALA A 203 -9.68 6.10 -10.80
C ALA A 203 -10.00 5.20 -12.00
N PHE A 204 -10.84 4.18 -11.83
CA PHE A 204 -11.23 3.29 -12.93
C PHE A 204 -12.04 4.03 -14.01
N LYS A 205 -12.94 4.94 -13.59
CA LYS A 205 -13.70 5.78 -14.51
C LYS A 205 -12.80 6.71 -15.32
N GLU A 206 -11.84 7.38 -14.69
CA GLU A 206 -10.89 8.29 -15.34
C GLU A 206 -9.94 7.52 -16.27
N ALA A 207 -9.51 6.33 -15.86
CA ALA A 207 -8.70 5.44 -16.68
C ALA A 207 -9.46 4.85 -17.89
N GLY A 208 -10.80 4.95 -17.94
CA GLY A 208 -11.63 4.34 -18.97
C GLY A 208 -11.66 2.80 -18.88
N ILE A 209 -11.39 2.24 -17.71
CA ILE A 209 -11.32 0.80 -17.45
C ILE A 209 -12.54 0.39 -16.62
N THR A 210 -13.08 -0.80 -16.86
CA THR A 210 -14.20 -1.34 -16.07
C THR A 210 -13.68 -1.75 -14.68
N ASP A 211 -14.26 -1.18 -13.62
CA ASP A 211 -13.97 -1.63 -12.24
C ASP A 211 -14.69 -2.97 -11.97
N PRO A 212 -13.97 -4.08 -11.76
CA PRO A 212 -14.58 -5.38 -11.51
C PRO A 212 -15.04 -5.56 -10.05
N THR A 213 -14.89 -4.54 -9.21
CA THR A 213 -15.17 -4.61 -7.77
C THR A 213 -16.66 -4.73 -7.48
N ILE A 214 -17.02 -5.63 -6.59
CA ILE A 214 -18.39 -5.74 -6.06
C ILE A 214 -18.53 -4.78 -4.88
N TYR A 215 -19.51 -3.88 -4.97
CA TYR A 215 -19.85 -2.94 -3.92
C TYR A 215 -21.18 -3.30 -3.25
N LYS A 216 -21.32 -2.92 -1.97
CA LYS A 216 -22.63 -2.99 -1.30
C LYS A 216 -23.66 -2.16 -2.07
N GLN A 217 -24.86 -2.70 -2.18
CA GLN A 217 -26.05 -1.99 -2.70
C GLN A 217 -26.62 -1.06 -1.65
#